data_f5813c205cf7670cefe5e91e491fe94a
#
_entry.id   f5813c205cf7670cefe5e91e491fe94a
#
_cell.length_a   1.000
_cell.length_b   1.000
_cell.length_c   1.000
_cell.angle_alpha   90.00
_cell.angle_beta   90.00
_cell.angle_gamma   90.00
#
_symmetry.space_group_name_H-M   'P 1'
#
loop_
_entity.id
_entity.type
_entity.pdbx_description
1 polymer ?
#
loop_
_entity_poly.entity_id
_entity_poly.type
_entity_poly.pdbx_seq_one_letter_code
_entity_poly.pdbx_strand_id
1 'polypeptide(L)'
;MADLRRKRSKGGLSVRFAIVEDTASDQKRLQELILENCSRHGESADFSFFPSGEAFLEAFRPGLFSVVFMDIMLDRNGKNGMETAKELRKTALRLPIIFTTTEPEFSLEGYEVHPLDYLLKPVDPSKLDWCLQELREFWAVPLSFEFPESSGQGTASSPRRVALDDFCYAEKSGHFLLIYTVGDNVFQTRLSLAELTALLPSTNRFFIAGKGLLLNFSQVKSIGKDGAVLMKDGSTVYCSRRKTKEVLEAYSSYLFEAIRREF
;
A
#
# COMPACT_ATOMS: atom_id res chain seq x y z
N MET A 1 -0.13 -15.05 -2.91
CA MET A 1 1.17 -14.59 -3.46
C MET A 1 2.02 -14.09 -2.32
N ALA A 2 3.26 -14.59 -2.18
CA ALA A 2 4.20 -14.08 -1.17
C ALA A 2 4.41 -12.58 -1.41
N ASP A 3 4.59 -11.81 -0.33
CA ASP A 3 4.91 -10.38 -0.40
C ASP A 3 6.22 -10.19 -1.19
N LEU A 4 6.08 -9.91 -2.48
CA LEU A 4 7.21 -9.75 -3.41
C LEU A 4 7.99 -8.45 -3.19
N ARG A 5 7.54 -7.57 -2.30
CA ARG A 5 8.20 -6.28 -2.02
C ARG A 5 9.49 -6.46 -1.24
N ARG A 6 9.59 -7.55 -0.44
CA ARG A 6 10.78 -7.88 0.34
C ARG A 6 11.04 -9.38 0.23
N LYS A 7 12.06 -9.78 -0.53
CA LYS A 7 12.58 -11.16 -0.46
C LYS A 7 13.41 -11.31 0.81
N ARG A 8 13.06 -12.29 1.66
CA ARG A 8 14.00 -12.77 2.69
C ARG A 8 15.11 -13.54 1.96
N SER A 9 16.29 -12.96 1.89
CA SER A 9 17.53 -13.70 1.62
C SER A 9 18.04 -14.31 2.92
N LYS A 10 18.98 -15.26 2.84
CA LYS A 10 19.61 -15.94 4.03
C LYS A 10 20.28 -14.99 5.04
N GLY A 11 20.26 -13.66 4.82
CA GLY A 11 20.92 -12.65 5.65
C GLY A 11 20.09 -11.41 6.00
N GLY A 12 18.80 -11.31 5.66
CA GLY A 12 17.99 -10.11 5.97
C GLY A 12 16.94 -9.79 4.92
N LEU A 13 16.26 -8.65 5.10
CA LEU A 13 15.30 -8.10 4.14
C LEU A 13 16.05 -7.45 2.98
N SER A 14 15.82 -7.89 1.74
CA SER A 14 16.35 -7.26 0.53
C SER A 14 15.33 -6.29 -0.05
N VAL A 15 15.72 -5.04 -0.22
CA VAL A 15 14.93 -3.98 -0.83
C VAL A 15 15.37 -3.79 -2.28
N ARG A 16 14.42 -3.81 -3.21
CA ARG A 16 14.72 -3.67 -4.65
C ARG A 16 14.37 -2.26 -5.12
N PHE A 17 15.40 -1.52 -5.42
CA PHE A 17 15.34 -0.14 -5.88
C PHE A 17 15.36 -0.07 -7.41
N ALA A 18 14.42 0.66 -8.01
CA ALA A 18 14.56 1.16 -9.36
C ALA A 18 15.05 2.62 -9.30
N ILE A 19 16.05 2.96 -10.06
CA ILE A 19 16.55 4.33 -10.21
C ILE A 19 16.41 4.70 -11.70
N VAL A 20 15.51 5.63 -11.97
CA VAL A 20 15.25 6.16 -13.32
C VAL A 20 15.90 7.54 -13.39
N GLU A 21 17.03 7.61 -14.05
CA GLU A 21 17.94 8.76 -14.05
C GLU A 21 18.84 8.65 -15.28
N ASP A 22 18.99 9.69 -16.06
CA ASP A 22 19.82 9.70 -17.26
C ASP A 22 21.30 10.04 -16.99
N THR A 23 21.58 10.64 -15.84
CA THR A 23 22.92 11.09 -15.45
C THR A 23 23.62 10.06 -14.56
N ALA A 24 24.66 9.40 -15.05
CA ALA A 24 25.39 8.35 -14.34
C ALA A 24 26.01 8.80 -13.00
N SER A 25 26.42 10.07 -12.88
CA SER A 25 26.94 10.62 -11.63
C SER A 25 25.86 10.69 -10.55
N ASP A 26 24.63 11.07 -10.92
CA ASP A 26 23.50 11.19 -10.01
C ASP A 26 22.98 9.80 -9.59
N GLN A 27 22.91 8.85 -10.54
CA GLN A 27 22.65 7.44 -10.24
C GLN A 27 23.60 6.91 -9.17
N LYS A 28 24.91 7.09 -9.38
CA LYS A 28 25.95 6.62 -8.47
C LYS A 28 25.84 7.28 -7.09
N ARG A 29 25.65 8.59 -7.07
CA ARG A 29 25.52 9.35 -5.82
C ARG A 29 24.32 8.89 -5.01
N LEU A 30 23.16 8.73 -5.64
CA LEU A 30 21.96 8.26 -4.99
C LEU A 30 22.12 6.82 -4.48
N GLN A 31 22.73 5.94 -5.28
CA GLN A 31 23.04 4.57 -4.87
C GLN A 31 23.93 4.53 -3.62
N GLU A 32 24.99 5.32 -3.57
CA GLU A 32 25.91 5.39 -2.43
C GLU A 32 25.18 5.79 -1.15
N LEU A 33 24.32 6.82 -1.21
CA LEU A 33 23.53 7.28 -0.06
C LEU A 33 22.53 6.22 0.41
N ILE A 34 21.84 5.54 -0.51
CA ILE A 34 20.90 4.46 -0.17
C ILE A 34 21.64 3.28 0.46
N LEU A 35 22.80 2.88 -0.09
CA LEU A 35 23.61 1.78 0.44
C LEU A 35 24.09 2.07 1.87
N GLU A 36 24.54 3.29 2.13
CA GLU A 36 24.95 3.72 3.47
C GLU A 36 23.79 3.62 4.46
N ASN A 37 22.60 4.09 4.09
CA ASN A 37 21.42 4.00 4.94
C ASN A 37 21.01 2.54 5.17
N CYS A 38 20.91 1.72 4.12
CA CYS A 38 20.55 0.30 4.23
C CYS A 38 21.54 -0.48 5.12
N SER A 39 22.84 -0.20 4.97
CA SER A 39 23.88 -0.81 5.82
C SER A 39 23.69 -0.48 7.29
N ARG A 40 23.38 0.76 7.64
CA ARG A 40 23.08 1.18 9.03
C ARG A 40 21.87 0.44 9.63
N HIS A 41 20.95 -0.03 8.79
CA HIS A 41 19.73 -0.73 9.22
C HIS A 41 19.79 -2.26 9.01
N GLY A 42 20.96 -2.81 8.61
CA GLY A 42 21.12 -4.24 8.37
C GLY A 42 20.28 -4.79 7.22
N GLU A 43 19.94 -3.92 6.26
CA GLU A 43 19.18 -4.26 5.06
C GLU A 43 20.11 -4.48 3.87
N SER A 44 19.77 -5.41 2.97
CA SER A 44 20.41 -5.53 1.67
C SER A 44 19.63 -4.76 0.62
N ALA A 45 20.33 -4.14 -0.32
CA ALA A 45 19.76 -3.35 -1.39
C ALA A 45 20.17 -3.91 -2.76
N ASP A 46 19.17 -4.17 -3.61
CA ASP A 46 19.37 -4.54 -5.00
C ASP A 46 18.95 -3.36 -5.89
N PHE A 47 19.75 -2.99 -6.88
CA PHE A 47 19.51 -1.84 -7.74
C PHE A 47 19.29 -2.25 -9.18
N SER A 48 18.36 -1.57 -9.84
CA SER A 48 18.19 -1.56 -11.28
C SER A 48 18.18 -0.11 -11.76
N PHE A 49 18.97 0.20 -12.76
CA PHE A 49 19.16 1.54 -13.31
C PHE A 49 18.52 1.62 -14.69
N PHE A 50 17.80 2.71 -14.92
CA PHE A 50 17.12 2.98 -16.17
C PHE A 50 17.47 4.39 -16.65
N PRO A 51 17.99 4.54 -17.88
CA PRO A 51 18.38 5.85 -18.39
C PRO A 51 17.20 6.68 -18.89
N SER A 52 16.01 6.12 -18.98
CA SER A 52 14.79 6.82 -19.41
C SER A 52 13.53 6.21 -18.82
N GLY A 53 12.42 6.96 -18.87
CA GLY A 53 11.11 6.50 -18.45
C GLY A 53 10.60 5.32 -19.29
N GLU A 54 10.87 5.33 -20.59
CA GLU A 54 10.49 4.26 -21.51
C GLU A 54 11.20 2.95 -21.17
N ALA A 55 12.52 3.00 -20.96
CA ALA A 55 13.30 1.82 -20.57
C ALA A 55 12.81 1.22 -19.25
N PHE A 56 12.42 2.07 -18.30
CA PHE A 56 11.81 1.62 -17.05
C PHE A 56 10.45 0.97 -17.27
N LEU A 57 9.53 1.61 -18.02
CA LEU A 57 8.19 1.09 -18.26
C LEU A 57 8.21 -0.23 -19.02
N GLU A 58 9.12 -0.41 -19.97
CA GLU A 58 9.30 -1.65 -20.72
C GLU A 58 9.75 -2.81 -19.81
N ALA A 59 10.67 -2.54 -18.90
CA ALA A 59 11.21 -3.52 -17.95
C ALA A 59 10.27 -3.77 -16.76
N PHE A 60 9.39 -2.83 -16.44
CA PHE A 60 8.55 -2.91 -15.26
C PHE A 60 7.60 -4.11 -15.28
N ARG A 61 7.53 -4.79 -14.15
CA ARG A 61 6.48 -5.81 -13.85
C ARG A 61 5.99 -5.61 -12.43
N PRO A 62 4.68 -5.76 -12.15
CA PRO A 62 4.14 -5.64 -10.80
C PRO A 62 4.89 -6.54 -9.82
N GLY A 63 5.32 -5.94 -8.69
CA GLY A 63 6.08 -6.64 -7.65
C GLY A 63 7.58 -6.80 -7.93
N LEU A 64 8.10 -6.31 -9.06
CA LEU A 64 9.54 -6.37 -9.37
C LEU A 64 10.35 -5.45 -8.45
N PHE A 65 9.87 -4.26 -8.15
CA PHE A 65 10.55 -3.25 -7.34
C PHE A 65 9.81 -2.98 -6.03
N SER A 66 10.56 -2.57 -5.01
CA SER A 66 10.04 -2.14 -3.72
C SER A 66 9.73 -0.64 -3.69
N VAL A 67 10.49 0.14 -4.45
CA VAL A 67 10.41 1.60 -4.59
C VAL A 67 11.03 2.03 -5.90
N VAL A 68 10.59 3.17 -6.42
CA VAL A 68 11.18 3.84 -7.60
C VAL A 68 11.64 5.22 -7.19
N PHE A 69 12.92 5.52 -7.40
CA PHE A 69 13.45 6.87 -7.47
C PHE A 69 13.43 7.31 -8.92
N MET A 70 12.84 8.45 -9.21
CA MET A 70 12.61 8.91 -10.58
C MET A 70 12.98 10.37 -10.74
N ASP A 71 13.94 10.64 -11.59
CA ASP A 71 14.21 12.03 -11.99
C ASP A 71 13.01 12.56 -12.78
N ILE A 72 12.59 13.79 -12.44
CA ILE A 72 11.55 14.48 -13.19
C ILE A 72 12.11 14.96 -14.54
N MET A 73 13.36 15.42 -14.55
CA MET A 73 14.02 16.04 -15.70
C MET A 73 14.82 15.00 -16.51
N LEU A 74 14.16 13.89 -16.90
CA LEU A 74 14.75 12.93 -17.85
C LEU A 74 14.94 13.57 -19.24
N ASP A 75 15.81 12.97 -20.07
CA ASP A 75 16.20 13.47 -21.38
C ASP A 75 15.00 14.01 -22.20
N ARG A 76 15.19 15.18 -22.80
CA ARG A 76 14.18 16.00 -23.50
C ARG A 76 13.52 15.33 -24.71
N ASN A 77 14.04 14.20 -25.18
CA ASN A 77 13.53 13.49 -26.36
C ASN A 77 12.54 12.38 -26.05
N GLY A 78 12.19 12.17 -24.77
CA GLY A 78 11.27 11.13 -24.30
C GLY A 78 10.25 11.64 -23.28
N LYS A 79 9.64 10.70 -22.57
CA LYS A 79 8.73 11.02 -21.45
C LYS A 79 9.57 11.56 -20.30
N ASN A 80 9.14 12.67 -19.72
CA ASN A 80 9.69 13.11 -18.45
C ASN A 80 9.28 12.17 -17.30
N GLY A 81 9.89 12.35 -16.11
CA GLY A 81 9.59 11.47 -14.97
C GLY A 81 8.15 11.55 -14.52
N MET A 82 7.49 12.70 -14.61
CA MET A 82 6.09 12.87 -14.24
C MET A 82 5.15 12.09 -15.17
N GLU A 83 5.36 12.17 -16.47
CA GLU A 83 4.60 11.41 -17.47
C GLU A 83 4.81 9.90 -17.30
N THR A 84 6.04 9.49 -17.03
CA THR A 84 6.40 8.10 -16.74
C THR A 84 5.68 7.60 -15.50
N ALA A 85 5.63 8.39 -14.45
CA ALA A 85 4.95 8.04 -13.21
C ALA A 85 3.42 7.96 -13.38
N LYS A 86 2.81 8.85 -14.18
CA LYS A 86 1.38 8.76 -14.55
C LYS A 86 1.07 7.47 -15.29
N GLU A 87 1.93 7.04 -16.19
CA GLU A 87 1.76 5.77 -16.90
C GLU A 87 1.91 4.58 -15.96
N LEU A 88 2.91 4.61 -15.08
CA LEU A 88 3.15 3.59 -14.06
C LEU A 88 1.93 3.42 -13.14
N ARG A 89 1.27 4.50 -12.75
CA ARG A 89 0.08 4.47 -11.87
C ARG A 89 -1.09 3.70 -12.46
N LYS A 90 -1.20 3.54 -13.78
CA LYS A 90 -2.24 2.72 -14.41
C LYS A 90 -2.14 1.24 -14.02
N THR A 91 -0.95 0.78 -13.66
CA THR A 91 -0.69 -0.65 -13.35
C THR A 91 -0.12 -0.90 -11.97
N ALA A 92 0.40 0.14 -11.30
CA ALA A 92 1.11 0.03 -10.02
C ALA A 92 0.69 1.15 -9.04
N LEU A 93 -0.59 1.18 -8.67
CA LEU A 93 -1.19 2.20 -7.82
C LEU A 93 -0.45 2.44 -6.49
N ARG A 94 0.15 1.39 -5.91
CA ARG A 94 0.75 1.42 -4.58
C ARG A 94 2.28 1.33 -4.55
N LEU A 95 2.94 1.29 -5.70
CA LEU A 95 4.40 1.29 -5.72
C LEU A 95 4.89 2.66 -5.26
N PRO A 96 5.67 2.77 -4.16
CA PRO A 96 6.22 4.05 -3.74
C PRO A 96 7.09 4.66 -4.84
N ILE A 97 6.85 5.93 -5.12
CA ILE A 97 7.66 6.75 -6.03
C ILE A 97 8.23 7.89 -5.20
N ILE A 98 9.53 8.12 -5.31
CA ILE A 98 10.22 9.29 -4.79
C ILE A 98 10.80 10.00 -5.99
N PHE A 99 10.39 11.24 -6.20
CA PHE A 99 10.98 12.05 -7.26
C PHE A 99 12.31 12.63 -6.84
N THR A 100 13.23 12.70 -7.79
CA THR A 100 14.45 13.50 -7.69
C THR A 100 14.38 14.62 -8.72
N THR A 101 14.81 15.84 -8.39
CA THR A 101 14.74 16.97 -9.32
C THR A 101 15.68 18.10 -8.93
N THR A 102 16.11 18.87 -9.90
CA THR A 102 16.78 20.16 -9.70
C THR A 102 15.80 21.32 -9.51
N GLU A 103 14.50 21.11 -9.81
CA GLU A 103 13.49 22.18 -9.85
C GLU A 103 12.43 21.95 -8.75
N PRO A 104 12.32 22.85 -7.77
CA PRO A 104 11.36 22.70 -6.68
C PRO A 104 9.90 22.91 -7.08
N GLU A 105 9.63 23.52 -8.23
CA GLU A 105 8.27 23.91 -8.64
C GLU A 105 7.41 22.72 -9.08
N PHE A 106 8.00 21.61 -9.48
CA PHE A 106 7.28 20.40 -9.90
C PHE A 106 6.53 19.67 -8.76
N SER A 107 6.74 20.05 -7.51
CA SER A 107 5.98 19.49 -6.40
C SER A 107 4.46 19.76 -6.49
N LEU A 108 4.03 20.78 -7.24
CA LEU A 108 2.63 21.14 -7.43
C LEU A 108 1.92 20.31 -8.51
N GLU A 109 2.65 19.77 -9.48
CA GLU A 109 2.07 18.96 -10.58
C GLU A 109 1.91 17.47 -10.23
N GLY A 110 2.53 17.02 -9.15
CA GLY A 110 2.54 15.63 -8.73
C GLY A 110 1.23 15.08 -8.16
N TYR A 111 0.18 15.88 -8.10
CA TYR A 111 -1.09 15.56 -7.47
C TYR A 111 -1.74 14.25 -7.97
N GLU A 112 -1.63 13.97 -9.28
CA GLU A 112 -2.21 12.76 -9.89
C GLU A 112 -1.36 11.49 -9.67
N VAL A 113 -0.09 11.65 -9.32
CA VAL A 113 0.89 10.55 -9.20
C VAL A 113 0.98 10.04 -7.77
N HIS A 114 0.64 10.89 -6.78
CA HIS A 114 0.78 10.59 -5.35
C HIS A 114 2.17 10.00 -5.02
N PRO A 115 3.25 10.77 -5.22
CA PRO A 115 4.58 10.32 -4.82
C PRO A 115 4.69 10.28 -3.30
N LEU A 116 5.62 9.47 -2.80
CA LEU A 116 5.91 9.45 -1.37
C LEU A 116 6.59 10.77 -0.94
N ASP A 117 7.53 11.26 -1.76
CA ASP A 117 8.21 12.53 -1.50
C ASP A 117 8.96 13.04 -2.75
N TYR A 118 9.55 14.25 -2.61
CA TYR A 118 10.43 14.92 -3.56
C TYR A 118 11.79 15.20 -2.93
N LEU A 119 12.86 14.81 -3.60
CA LEU A 119 14.24 15.07 -3.20
C LEU A 119 14.88 16.06 -4.18
N LEU A 120 15.26 17.23 -3.68
CA LEU A 120 16.00 18.20 -4.48
C LEU A 120 17.45 17.74 -4.66
N LYS A 121 17.96 17.88 -5.86
CA LYS A 121 19.38 17.66 -6.16
C LYS A 121 20.22 18.92 -5.84
N PRO A 122 21.40 18.78 -5.21
CA PRO A 122 21.99 17.53 -4.74
C PRO A 122 21.22 16.94 -3.56
N VAL A 123 20.97 15.63 -3.58
CA VAL A 123 20.14 14.95 -2.56
C VAL A 123 20.75 15.12 -1.17
N ASP A 124 19.96 15.70 -0.26
CA ASP A 124 20.32 15.82 1.14
C ASP A 124 20.21 14.43 1.82
N PRO A 125 21.30 13.92 2.45
CA PRO A 125 21.28 12.64 3.14
C PRO A 125 20.23 12.54 4.23
N SER A 126 19.98 13.63 4.98
CA SER A 126 18.98 13.64 6.07
C SER A 126 17.55 13.51 5.53
N LYS A 127 17.26 14.17 4.41
CA LYS A 127 15.96 14.06 3.75
C LYS A 127 15.75 12.67 3.16
N LEU A 128 16.79 12.10 2.56
CA LEU A 128 16.74 10.71 2.08
C LEU A 128 16.52 9.72 3.22
N ASP A 129 17.24 9.89 4.34
CA ASP A 129 17.07 9.05 5.53
C ASP A 129 15.62 9.07 6.03
N TRP A 130 15.01 10.25 6.08
CA TRP A 130 13.59 10.39 6.42
C TRP A 130 12.67 9.65 5.43
N CYS A 131 12.86 9.82 4.11
CA CYS A 131 12.08 9.12 3.08
C CYS A 131 12.21 7.60 3.21
N LEU A 132 13.42 7.08 3.47
CA LEU A 132 13.64 5.65 3.64
C LEU A 132 13.02 5.13 4.94
N GLN A 133 12.92 5.95 5.99
CA GLN A 133 12.20 5.60 7.21
C GLN A 133 10.69 5.48 6.93
N GLU A 134 10.08 6.45 6.26
CA GLU A 134 8.67 6.38 5.84
C GLU A 134 8.38 5.14 4.98
N LEU A 135 9.30 4.80 4.07
CA LEU A 135 9.21 3.55 3.29
C LEU A 135 9.21 2.30 4.18
N ARG A 136 10.04 2.26 5.23
CA ARG A 136 10.06 1.13 6.17
C ARG A 136 8.73 0.98 6.89
N GLU A 137 8.16 2.08 7.34
CA GLU A 137 6.84 2.11 7.98
C GLU A 137 5.74 1.67 7.01
N PHE A 138 5.77 2.18 5.76
CA PHE A 138 4.86 1.75 4.71
C PHE A 138 4.96 0.24 4.43
N TRP A 139 6.17 -0.33 4.40
CA TRP A 139 6.37 -1.77 4.18
C TRP A 139 6.11 -2.62 5.42
N ALA A 140 6.15 -2.05 6.62
CA ALA A 140 5.85 -2.77 7.85
C ALA A 140 4.37 -3.14 7.97
N VAL A 141 3.48 -2.43 7.26
CA VAL A 141 2.06 -2.77 7.21
C VAL A 141 1.86 -4.06 6.44
N PRO A 142 1.32 -5.12 7.05
CA PRO A 142 1.01 -6.36 6.36
C PRO A 142 0.09 -6.11 5.16
N LEU A 143 0.32 -6.79 4.05
CA LEU A 143 -0.53 -6.71 2.86
C LEU A 143 -1.63 -7.76 2.85
N SER A 144 -1.52 -8.75 3.72
CA SER A 144 -2.46 -9.85 3.85
C SER A 144 -2.52 -10.32 5.31
N PHE A 145 -3.60 -10.97 5.66
CA PHE A 145 -3.75 -11.68 6.92
C PHE A 145 -4.11 -13.14 6.67
N GLU A 146 -3.85 -13.99 7.64
CA GLU A 146 -4.18 -15.41 7.59
C GLU A 146 -5.12 -15.76 8.74
N PHE A 147 -6.09 -16.63 8.45
CA PHE A 147 -7.04 -17.13 9.46
C PHE A 147 -7.36 -18.61 9.19
N PRO A 148 -7.73 -19.38 10.23
CA PRO A 148 -8.21 -20.75 10.06
C PRO A 148 -9.59 -20.72 9.38
N GLU A 149 -9.67 -21.24 8.14
CA GLU A 149 -10.95 -21.40 7.44
C GLU A 149 -11.67 -22.64 7.98
N SER A 150 -12.94 -22.53 8.32
CA SER A 150 -13.75 -23.66 8.77
C SER A 150 -14.47 -24.29 7.58
N SER A 151 -14.03 -25.46 7.13
CA SER A 151 -14.83 -26.29 6.23
C SER A 151 -15.96 -26.95 7.04
N GLY A 152 -17.20 -26.90 6.54
CA GLY A 152 -18.39 -27.41 7.25
C GLY A 152 -18.39 -28.90 7.62
N GLN A 153 -17.30 -29.64 7.38
CA GLN A 153 -17.18 -31.10 7.61
C GLN A 153 -16.08 -31.50 8.62
N GLY A 154 -15.69 -30.63 9.55
CA GLY A 154 -14.87 -31.05 10.70
C GLY A 154 -13.43 -31.46 10.42
N THR A 155 -12.92 -31.32 9.20
CA THR A 155 -11.52 -31.55 8.83
C THR A 155 -10.67 -30.35 9.19
N ALA A 156 -9.43 -30.59 9.61
CA ALA A 156 -8.46 -29.54 9.91
C ALA A 156 -8.36 -28.55 8.73
N SER A 157 -8.77 -27.31 8.96
CA SER A 157 -8.75 -26.28 7.95
C SER A 157 -7.32 -25.81 7.66
N SER A 158 -6.95 -25.77 6.40
CA SER A 158 -5.73 -25.06 6.00
C SER A 158 -5.89 -23.57 6.25
N PRO A 159 -4.83 -22.85 6.69
CA PRO A 159 -4.95 -21.42 6.89
C PRO A 159 -5.25 -20.74 5.54
N ARG A 160 -6.27 -19.88 5.54
CA ARG A 160 -6.65 -19.05 4.40
C ARG A 160 -5.92 -17.72 4.50
N ARG A 161 -5.23 -17.34 3.42
CA ARG A 161 -4.63 -16.02 3.30
C ARG A 161 -5.50 -15.12 2.43
N VAL A 162 -5.78 -13.92 2.92
CA VAL A 162 -6.55 -12.89 2.22
C VAL A 162 -5.73 -11.60 2.16
N ALA A 163 -5.64 -10.99 0.98
CA ALA A 163 -5.04 -9.68 0.85
C ALA A 163 -5.91 -8.63 1.55
N LEU A 164 -5.30 -7.66 2.23
CA LEU A 164 -6.05 -6.61 2.92
C LEU A 164 -6.89 -5.77 1.97
N ASP A 165 -6.47 -5.65 0.71
CA ASP A 165 -7.20 -4.92 -0.33
C ASP A 165 -8.38 -5.70 -0.88
N ASP A 166 -8.34 -7.02 -0.79
CA ASP A 166 -9.45 -7.88 -1.19
C ASP A 166 -10.49 -8.03 -0.06
N PHE A 167 -10.11 -7.85 1.20
CA PHE A 167 -11.03 -7.93 2.34
C PHE A 167 -12.04 -6.78 2.30
N CYS A 168 -13.34 -7.09 2.21
CA CYS A 168 -14.43 -6.12 2.21
C CYS A 168 -14.99 -5.87 3.60
N TYR A 169 -15.51 -6.90 4.20
CA TYR A 169 -16.06 -6.85 5.55
C TYR A 169 -16.16 -8.27 6.16
N ALA A 170 -16.38 -8.34 7.44
CA ALA A 170 -16.73 -9.59 8.11
C ALA A 170 -18.00 -9.44 8.93
N GLU A 171 -18.87 -10.44 8.85
CA GLU A 171 -20.16 -10.43 9.55
C GLU A 171 -20.38 -11.72 10.33
N LYS A 172 -20.89 -11.59 11.55
CA LYS A 172 -21.23 -12.73 12.41
C LYS A 172 -22.51 -13.38 11.92
N SER A 173 -22.44 -14.68 11.63
CA SER A 173 -23.58 -15.54 11.28
C SER A 173 -23.59 -16.77 12.17
N GLY A 174 -24.47 -16.78 13.17
CA GLY A 174 -24.54 -17.86 14.14
C GLY A 174 -23.23 -18.04 14.92
N HIS A 175 -22.63 -19.23 14.79
CA HIS A 175 -21.35 -19.59 15.42
C HIS A 175 -20.12 -19.27 14.57
N PHE A 176 -20.30 -18.71 13.37
CA PHE A 176 -19.24 -18.40 12.43
C PHE A 176 -19.12 -16.89 12.22
N LEU A 177 -17.95 -16.49 11.80
CA LEU A 177 -17.69 -15.19 11.20
C LEU A 177 -17.49 -15.42 9.71
N LEU A 178 -18.31 -14.76 8.89
CA LEU A 178 -18.22 -14.79 7.44
C LEU A 178 -17.33 -13.63 6.99
N ILE A 179 -16.32 -13.94 6.18
CA ILE A 179 -15.34 -12.99 5.65
C ILE A 179 -15.63 -12.81 4.17
N TYR A 180 -16.07 -11.63 3.80
CA TYR A 180 -16.42 -11.25 2.44
C TYR A 180 -15.24 -10.56 1.77
N THR A 181 -14.94 -10.97 0.54
CA THR A 181 -13.82 -10.42 -0.23
C THR A 181 -14.26 -10.02 -1.63
N VAL A 182 -13.45 -9.22 -2.30
CA VAL A 182 -13.66 -8.82 -3.69
C VAL A 182 -13.86 -10.05 -4.57
N GLY A 183 -14.80 -9.99 -5.53
CA GLY A 183 -15.14 -11.11 -6.42
C GLY A 183 -16.10 -12.13 -5.83
N ASP A 184 -16.95 -11.71 -4.89
CA ASP A 184 -18.03 -12.49 -4.28
C ASP A 184 -17.59 -13.76 -3.53
N ASN A 185 -16.31 -13.85 -3.17
CA ASN A 185 -15.84 -14.97 -2.36
C ASN A 185 -16.17 -14.73 -0.88
N VAL A 186 -16.74 -15.77 -0.24
CA VAL A 186 -17.07 -15.77 1.17
C VAL A 186 -16.37 -16.92 1.87
N PHE A 187 -15.61 -16.62 2.89
CA PHE A 187 -14.93 -17.60 3.74
C PHE A 187 -15.53 -17.58 5.12
N GLN A 188 -15.57 -18.73 5.78
CA GLN A 188 -16.06 -18.79 7.14
C GLN A 188 -14.97 -19.21 8.12
N THR A 189 -15.00 -18.65 9.32
CA THR A 189 -14.11 -19.01 10.41
C THR A 189 -14.85 -19.07 11.74
N ARG A 190 -14.26 -19.76 12.72
CA ARG A 190 -14.76 -19.77 14.12
C ARG A 190 -14.12 -18.67 14.98
N LEU A 191 -13.26 -17.86 14.40
CA LEU A 191 -12.70 -16.72 15.12
C LEU A 191 -13.81 -15.78 15.58
N SER A 192 -13.63 -15.21 16.74
CA SER A 192 -14.42 -14.07 17.17
C SER A 192 -14.00 -12.82 16.37
N LEU A 193 -14.85 -11.81 16.40
CA LEU A 193 -14.55 -10.52 15.76
C LEU A 193 -13.27 -9.88 16.34
N ALA A 194 -13.05 -10.03 17.66
CA ALA A 194 -11.84 -9.52 18.32
C ALA A 194 -10.57 -10.24 17.86
N GLU A 195 -10.61 -11.57 17.73
CA GLU A 195 -9.49 -12.35 17.22
C GLU A 195 -9.19 -12.01 15.76
N LEU A 196 -10.22 -11.88 14.91
CA LEU A 196 -10.00 -11.42 13.52
C LEU A 196 -9.38 -10.03 13.48
N THR A 197 -9.88 -9.09 14.30
CA THR A 197 -9.33 -7.72 14.36
C THR A 197 -7.87 -7.72 14.81
N ALA A 198 -7.46 -8.60 15.70
CA ALA A 198 -6.08 -8.74 16.15
C ALA A 198 -5.13 -9.25 15.05
N LEU A 199 -5.65 -9.91 14.00
CA LEU A 199 -4.87 -10.33 12.84
C LEU A 199 -4.67 -9.21 11.80
N LEU A 200 -5.45 -8.13 11.91
CA LEU A 200 -5.38 -6.99 11.00
C LEU A 200 -4.42 -5.93 11.53
N PRO A 201 -3.80 -5.13 10.65
CA PRO A 201 -2.96 -4.02 11.11
C PRO A 201 -3.78 -3.00 11.90
N SER A 202 -3.15 -2.45 12.95
CA SER A 202 -3.76 -1.41 13.80
C SER A 202 -3.80 -0.08 13.06
N THR A 203 -4.77 0.08 12.18
CA THR A 203 -5.00 1.30 11.39
C THR A 203 -6.48 1.69 11.46
N ASN A 204 -6.78 2.95 11.16
CA ASN A 204 -8.17 3.43 11.07
C ASN A 204 -8.96 2.89 9.85
N ARG A 205 -8.32 2.05 9.04
CA ARG A 205 -8.94 1.37 7.89
C ARG A 205 -10.01 0.36 8.31
N PHE A 206 -9.83 -0.29 9.47
CA PHE A 206 -10.71 -1.36 9.94
C PHE A 206 -11.53 -0.87 11.12
N PHE A 207 -12.85 -1.04 11.04
CA PHE A 207 -13.77 -0.51 12.04
C PHE A 207 -14.88 -1.49 12.42
N ILE A 208 -15.07 -1.70 13.74
CA ILE A 208 -16.15 -2.53 14.27
C ILE A 208 -17.44 -1.70 14.29
N ALA A 209 -18.32 -1.95 13.31
CA ALA A 209 -19.55 -1.21 13.08
C ALA A 209 -20.76 -1.74 13.88
N GLY A 210 -20.56 -2.75 14.72
CA GLY A 210 -21.60 -3.36 15.54
C GLY A 210 -21.13 -4.63 16.25
N LYS A 211 -22.04 -5.31 16.96
CA LYS A 211 -21.71 -6.54 17.72
C LYS A 211 -21.22 -7.72 16.86
N GLY A 212 -21.32 -7.62 15.56
CA GLY A 212 -20.93 -8.70 14.64
C GLY A 212 -20.47 -8.22 13.30
N LEU A 213 -20.18 -6.94 13.10
CA LEU A 213 -19.78 -6.37 11.80
C LEU A 213 -18.45 -5.63 11.91
N LEU A 214 -17.48 -6.03 11.08
CA LEU A 214 -16.20 -5.37 10.88
C LEU A 214 -16.13 -4.89 9.43
N LEU A 215 -15.88 -3.61 9.24
CA LEU A 215 -15.78 -2.98 7.93
C LEU A 215 -14.31 -2.70 7.57
N ASN A 216 -13.98 -2.84 6.29
CA ASN A 216 -12.79 -2.27 5.70
C ASN A 216 -13.17 -0.97 4.96
N PHE A 217 -12.85 0.17 5.52
CA PHE A 217 -13.22 1.47 4.96
C PHE A 217 -12.64 1.72 3.56
N SER A 218 -11.55 1.06 3.19
CA SER A 218 -11.02 1.16 1.83
C SER A 218 -11.94 0.53 0.77
N GLN A 219 -12.88 -0.32 1.18
CA GLN A 219 -13.85 -0.96 0.32
C GLN A 219 -15.25 -0.35 0.46
N VAL A 220 -15.41 0.67 1.30
CA VAL A 220 -16.67 1.41 1.43
C VAL A 220 -16.76 2.48 0.34
N LYS A 221 -17.92 2.56 -0.33
CA LYS A 221 -18.26 3.60 -1.30
C LYS A 221 -18.96 4.78 -0.64
N SER A 222 -19.93 4.49 0.23
CA SER A 222 -20.68 5.52 0.98
C SER A 222 -21.37 4.92 2.19
N ILE A 223 -21.72 5.78 3.15
CA ILE A 223 -22.48 5.41 4.36
C ILE A 223 -23.68 6.34 4.47
N GLY A 224 -24.88 5.74 4.53
CA GLY A 224 -26.14 6.44 4.71
C GLY A 224 -26.40 6.81 6.18
N LYS A 225 -27.22 7.82 6.40
CA LYS A 225 -27.66 8.25 7.76
C LYS A 225 -28.55 7.19 8.45
N ASP A 226 -29.10 6.28 7.69
CA ASP A 226 -29.90 5.13 8.13
C ASP A 226 -29.05 3.95 8.60
N GLY A 227 -27.72 4.05 8.43
CA GLY A 227 -26.74 2.99 8.77
C GLY A 227 -26.50 2.01 7.62
N ALA A 228 -27.03 2.25 6.43
CA ALA A 228 -26.68 1.49 5.24
C ALA A 228 -25.25 1.83 4.79
N VAL A 229 -24.41 0.83 4.64
CA VAL A 229 -23.04 0.95 4.14
C VAL A 229 -22.99 0.31 2.77
N LEU A 230 -22.85 1.13 1.75
CA LEU A 230 -22.66 0.69 0.36
C LEU A 230 -21.18 0.39 0.13
N MET A 231 -20.88 -0.85 -0.24
CA MET A 231 -19.54 -1.30 -0.58
C MET A 231 -19.19 -0.99 -2.04
N LYS A 232 -17.92 -1.04 -2.40
CA LYS A 232 -17.45 -0.76 -3.78
C LYS A 232 -17.87 -1.85 -4.78
N ASP A 233 -18.09 -3.08 -4.31
CA ASP A 233 -18.63 -4.19 -5.11
C ASP A 233 -20.13 -4.08 -5.37
N GLY A 234 -20.81 -3.08 -4.80
CA GLY A 234 -22.25 -2.84 -4.92
C GLY A 234 -23.09 -3.52 -3.82
N SER A 235 -22.50 -4.35 -2.97
CA SER A 235 -23.19 -4.93 -1.82
C SER A 235 -23.55 -3.85 -0.78
N THR A 236 -24.59 -4.10 0.02
CA THR A 236 -25.00 -3.22 1.10
C THR A 236 -25.06 -4.00 2.40
N VAL A 237 -24.37 -3.50 3.43
CA VAL A 237 -24.42 -4.03 4.79
C VAL A 237 -24.94 -2.96 5.74
N TYR A 238 -25.48 -3.36 6.88
CA TYR A 238 -26.10 -2.42 7.82
C TYR A 238 -25.34 -2.39 9.14
N CYS A 239 -24.87 -1.23 9.52
CA CYS A 239 -24.36 -1.02 10.88
C CYS A 239 -25.53 -0.86 11.86
N SER A 240 -25.28 -1.12 13.14
CA SER A 240 -26.33 -0.92 14.14
C SER A 240 -26.69 0.57 14.26
N ARG A 241 -27.99 0.89 14.43
CA ARG A 241 -28.48 2.27 14.58
C ARG A 241 -27.75 3.07 15.65
N ARG A 242 -27.34 2.41 16.73
CA ARG A 242 -26.57 3.04 17.83
C ARG A 242 -25.16 3.42 17.43
N LYS A 243 -24.59 2.74 16.44
CA LYS A 243 -23.22 2.94 15.95
C LYS A 243 -23.14 3.78 14.68
N THR A 244 -24.26 4.10 14.05
CA THR A 244 -24.27 4.83 12.77
C THR A 244 -23.47 6.14 12.84
N LYS A 245 -23.66 6.92 13.91
CA LYS A 245 -22.92 8.19 14.09
C LYS A 245 -21.42 7.94 14.24
N GLU A 246 -21.01 6.99 15.07
CA GLU A 246 -19.62 6.62 15.31
C GLU A 246 -18.94 6.08 14.04
N VAL A 247 -19.67 5.28 13.24
CA VAL A 247 -19.19 4.75 11.95
C VAL A 247 -18.97 5.89 10.95
N LEU A 248 -19.90 6.87 10.88
CA LEU A 248 -19.78 8.03 10.00
C LEU A 248 -18.59 8.93 10.39
N GLU A 249 -18.40 9.17 11.67
CA GLU A 249 -17.26 9.96 12.19
C GLU A 249 -15.93 9.25 11.88
N ALA A 250 -15.85 7.94 12.14
CA ALA A 250 -14.66 7.15 11.88
C ALA A 250 -14.35 7.08 10.36
N TYR A 251 -15.38 6.92 9.52
CA TYR A 251 -15.19 6.91 8.07
C TYR A 251 -14.74 8.28 7.55
N SER A 252 -15.29 9.37 8.07
CA SER A 252 -14.84 10.72 7.73
C SER A 252 -13.39 10.96 8.13
N SER A 253 -12.98 10.50 9.32
CA SER A 253 -11.58 10.56 9.76
C SER A 253 -10.66 9.72 8.87
N TYR A 254 -11.11 8.51 8.48
CA TYR A 254 -10.37 7.68 7.54
C TYR A 254 -10.18 8.37 6.20
N LEU A 255 -11.23 8.96 5.62
CA LEU A 255 -11.14 9.71 4.36
C LEU A 255 -10.22 10.92 4.47
N PHE A 256 -10.31 11.66 5.58
CA PHE A 256 -9.44 12.81 5.82
C PHE A 256 -7.97 12.42 5.93
N GLU A 257 -7.65 11.32 6.63
CA GLU A 257 -6.28 10.81 6.70
C GLU A 257 -5.82 10.20 5.37
N ALA A 258 -6.73 9.53 4.63
CA ALA A 258 -6.42 9.03 3.30
C ALA A 258 -6.04 10.21 2.38
N ILE A 259 -6.83 11.28 2.39
CA ILE A 259 -6.53 12.52 1.67
C ILE A 259 -5.19 13.12 2.15
N ARG A 260 -4.94 13.20 3.47
CA ARG A 260 -3.66 13.71 4.00
C ARG A 260 -2.45 12.86 3.65
N ARG A 261 -2.63 11.56 3.45
CA ARG A 261 -1.56 10.67 2.96
C ARG A 261 -1.42 10.75 1.43
N GLU A 262 -2.40 11.32 0.77
CA GLU A 262 -2.40 11.67 -0.65
C GLU A 262 -1.80 13.09 -0.89
N PHE A 263 -1.67 13.90 0.14
CA PHE A 263 -0.96 15.19 0.18
C PHE A 263 0.39 15.06 0.88
#